data_0bfb1d21ff88b8c31b11b0442895fa6d
#
_entry.id   0bfb1d21ff88b8c31b11b0442895fa6d
#
_cell.length_a   1.000
_cell.length_b   1.000
_cell.length_c   1.000
_cell.angle_alpha   90.00
_cell.angle_beta   90.00
_cell.angle_gamma   90.00
#
_symmetry.space_group_name_H-M   'P 1'
#
loop_
_entity.id
_entity.type
_entity.pdbx_description
1 polymer ?
#
loop_
_entity_poly.entity_id
_entity_poly.type
_entity_poly.pdbx_seq_one_letter_code
_entity_poly.pdbx_strand_id
1 'polypeptide(L)'
;LLKPLSTVAGIVERRHTLPILANILLRKEANRVSFIATDLEVQITTHADFGVGAETESLTVAARKLVDILRALPDTGDVKLSTASGKLAVQSGKSRFSLQTLAATEFPTMTQPTRWDVSLTLTRKTLKHLFNMAHFAMAQQDIRYYLNGMLMVFEPGILRAVATDGHRLAHCSTPA
;
A
#
# COMPACT_ATOMS: atom_id res chain seq x y z
N LEU A 1 -9.29 -10.61 -6.63
CA LEU A 1 -9.60 -9.36 -5.97
C LEU A 1 -8.96 -9.27 -4.58
N LEU A 2 -9.10 -10.30 -3.74
CA LEU A 2 -8.60 -10.30 -2.35
C LEU A 2 -7.08 -10.11 -2.24
N LYS A 3 -6.29 -10.76 -3.10
CA LYS A 3 -4.82 -10.71 -3.03
C LYS A 3 -4.26 -9.28 -3.21
N PRO A 4 -4.55 -8.54 -4.29
CA PRO A 4 -4.06 -7.17 -4.45
C PRO A 4 -4.58 -6.23 -3.35
N LEU A 5 -5.84 -6.40 -2.95
CA LEU A 5 -6.43 -5.61 -1.87
C LEU A 5 -5.75 -5.86 -0.52
N SER A 6 -5.47 -7.11 -0.17
CA SER A 6 -4.80 -7.45 1.09
C SER A 6 -3.37 -6.90 1.15
N THR A 7 -2.70 -6.76 0.00
CA THR A 7 -1.36 -6.18 -0.07
C THR A 7 -1.36 -4.72 0.36
N VAL A 8 -2.31 -3.92 -0.13
CA VAL A 8 -2.38 -2.49 0.22
C VAL A 8 -3.03 -2.24 1.58
N ALA A 9 -3.95 -3.12 2.01
CA ALA A 9 -4.65 -2.95 3.29
C ALA A 9 -3.72 -3.05 4.52
N GLY A 10 -2.51 -3.57 4.34
CA GLY A 10 -1.51 -3.70 5.41
C GLY A 10 -1.02 -2.36 5.95
N ILE A 11 -1.02 -1.30 5.13
CA ILE A 11 -0.59 0.04 5.55
C ILE A 11 -1.71 0.83 6.23
N VAL A 12 -2.95 0.39 6.08
CA VAL A 12 -4.12 1.09 6.64
C VAL A 12 -4.17 0.92 8.15
N GLU A 13 -3.93 1.99 8.88
CA GLU A 13 -3.98 2.00 10.34
C GLU A 13 -5.41 1.93 10.88
N ARG A 14 -5.54 1.44 12.13
CA ARG A 14 -6.85 1.30 12.79
C ARG A 14 -7.42 2.63 13.27
N ARG A 15 -6.56 3.57 13.64
CA ARG A 15 -6.94 4.88 14.19
C ARG A 15 -6.08 5.93 13.53
N HIS A 16 -6.70 6.72 12.70
CA HIS A 16 -6.07 7.89 12.08
C HIS A 16 -6.88 9.13 12.43
N THR A 17 -6.20 10.28 12.54
CA THR A 17 -6.85 11.59 12.70
C THR A 17 -7.68 11.96 11.47
N LEU A 18 -7.28 11.45 10.29
CA LEU A 18 -7.98 11.64 9.03
C LEU A 18 -8.76 10.36 8.67
N PRO A 19 -10.12 10.36 8.73
CA PRO A 19 -10.93 9.17 8.45
C PRO A 19 -10.69 8.55 7.06
N ILE A 20 -10.34 9.37 6.06
CA ILE A 20 -10.11 8.89 4.69
C ILE A 20 -8.92 7.94 4.59
N LEU A 21 -7.94 8.01 5.50
CA LEU A 21 -6.80 7.10 5.54
C LEU A 21 -7.15 5.68 6.00
N ALA A 22 -8.35 5.48 6.57
CA ALA A 22 -8.90 4.16 6.80
C ALA A 22 -9.49 3.54 5.52
N ASN A 23 -9.60 4.32 4.44
CA ASN A 23 -10.08 3.89 3.15
C ASN A 23 -8.91 3.49 2.23
N ILE A 24 -9.24 2.77 1.19
CA ILE A 24 -8.42 2.59 -0.01
C ILE A 24 -9.05 3.36 -1.16
N LEU A 25 -8.24 3.91 -2.03
CA LEU A 25 -8.68 4.45 -3.30
C LEU A 25 -8.72 3.32 -4.33
N LEU A 26 -9.89 3.11 -4.90
CA LEU A 26 -10.12 2.25 -6.05
C LEU A 26 -10.16 3.12 -7.29
N ARG A 27 -9.34 2.82 -8.28
CA ARG A 27 -9.35 3.49 -9.58
C ARG A 27 -9.47 2.45 -10.68
N LYS A 28 -10.58 2.50 -11.41
CA LYS A 28 -10.82 1.67 -12.58
C LYS A 28 -10.47 2.44 -13.84
N GLU A 29 -9.65 1.86 -14.69
CA GLU A 29 -9.28 2.38 -16.01
C GLU A 29 -9.39 1.22 -17.01
N ALA A 30 -10.40 1.23 -17.84
CA ALA A 30 -10.73 0.13 -18.72
C ALA A 30 -10.84 -1.21 -17.94
N ASN A 31 -10.02 -2.21 -18.27
CA ASN A 31 -10.00 -3.51 -17.58
C ASN A 31 -9.07 -3.57 -16.35
N ARG A 32 -8.32 -2.49 -16.06
CA ARG A 32 -7.41 -2.43 -14.94
C ARG A 32 -8.04 -1.73 -13.74
N VAL A 33 -7.91 -2.33 -12.57
CA VAL A 33 -8.28 -1.71 -11.30
C VAL A 33 -7.05 -1.55 -10.43
N SER A 34 -6.80 -0.32 -10.01
CA SER A 34 -5.74 0.04 -9.07
C SER A 34 -6.31 0.16 -7.67
N PHE A 35 -5.58 -0.37 -6.70
CA PHE A 35 -5.84 -0.27 -5.27
C PHE A 35 -4.71 0.55 -4.66
N ILE A 36 -5.04 1.66 -4.03
CA ILE A 36 -4.07 2.60 -3.48
C ILE A 36 -4.40 2.83 -2.00
N ALA A 37 -3.41 2.67 -1.14
CA ALA A 37 -3.50 3.01 0.27
C ALA A 37 -2.28 3.81 0.70
N THR A 38 -2.44 4.69 1.68
CA THR A 38 -1.36 5.52 2.22
C THR A 38 -1.62 5.83 3.70
N ASP A 39 -0.54 6.04 4.43
CA ASP A 39 -0.51 6.61 5.78
C ASP A 39 0.10 8.04 5.79
N LEU A 40 0.27 8.65 4.61
CA LEU A 40 0.93 9.92 4.29
C LEU A 40 2.48 9.84 4.21
N GLU A 41 3.10 8.85 4.78
CA GLU A 41 4.56 8.63 4.68
C GLU A 41 4.89 7.62 3.58
N VAL A 42 4.06 6.61 3.45
CA VAL A 42 4.20 5.55 2.45
C VAL A 42 2.92 5.41 1.64
N GLN A 43 3.04 5.21 0.35
CA GLN A 43 1.92 4.84 -0.51
C GLN A 43 2.20 3.47 -1.14
N ILE A 44 1.23 2.57 -1.04
CA ILE A 44 1.28 1.27 -1.72
C ILE A 44 0.21 1.27 -2.81
N THR A 45 0.63 0.91 -4.02
CA THR A 45 -0.26 0.75 -5.17
C THR A 45 -0.14 -0.66 -5.72
N THR A 46 -1.26 -1.33 -5.91
CA THR A 46 -1.34 -2.63 -6.60
C THR A 46 -2.35 -2.55 -7.72
N HIS A 47 -2.21 -3.42 -8.69
CA HIS A 47 -3.09 -3.49 -9.84
C HIS A 47 -3.64 -4.90 -10.00
N ALA A 48 -4.83 -4.99 -10.59
CA ALA A 48 -5.40 -6.24 -11.06
C ALA A 48 -6.15 -5.99 -12.36
N ASP A 49 -5.98 -6.89 -13.31
CA ASP A 49 -6.67 -6.84 -14.58
C ASP A 49 -7.96 -7.65 -14.45
N PHE A 50 -9.03 -6.97 -14.14
CA PHE A 50 -10.39 -7.51 -14.12
C PHE A 50 -11.38 -6.37 -14.32
N GLY A 51 -12.49 -6.71 -14.85
CA GLY A 51 -13.53 -5.74 -15.15
C GLY A 51 -13.86 -5.69 -16.62
N VAL A 52 -14.99 -5.13 -16.90
CA VAL A 52 -15.57 -4.98 -18.21
C VAL A 52 -15.92 -3.52 -18.43
N GLY A 53 -15.75 -3.05 -19.63
CA GLY A 53 -16.13 -1.70 -20.03
C GLY A 53 -14.99 -0.69 -20.01
N ALA A 54 -15.13 0.34 -20.83
CA ALA A 54 -14.14 1.40 -21.02
C ALA A 54 -14.26 2.54 -19.98
N GLU A 55 -15.22 2.46 -19.07
CA GLU A 55 -15.50 3.53 -18.11
C GLU A 55 -14.36 3.68 -17.10
N THR A 56 -13.99 4.92 -16.83
CA THR A 56 -13.07 5.29 -15.77
C THR A 56 -13.85 5.73 -14.56
N GLU A 57 -13.58 5.11 -13.43
CA GLU A 57 -14.25 5.43 -12.18
C GLU A 57 -13.26 5.41 -11.03
N SER A 58 -13.42 6.34 -10.08
CA SER A 58 -12.58 6.42 -8.90
C SER A 58 -13.43 6.71 -7.67
N LEU A 59 -13.20 5.94 -6.61
CA LEU A 59 -13.88 6.10 -5.33
C LEU A 59 -12.99 5.61 -4.18
N THR A 60 -13.32 6.00 -2.96
CA THR A 60 -12.66 5.42 -1.79
C THR A 60 -13.65 4.61 -0.95
N VAL A 61 -13.17 3.55 -0.34
CA VAL A 61 -13.99 2.66 0.49
C VAL A 61 -13.16 2.13 1.67
N ALA A 62 -13.83 1.88 2.80
CA ALA A 62 -13.20 1.36 4.00
C ALA A 62 -12.46 0.03 3.71
N ALA A 63 -11.11 0.07 3.80
CA ALA A 63 -10.24 -1.03 3.41
C ALA A 63 -10.58 -2.35 4.13
N ARG A 64 -10.67 -2.30 5.44
CA ARG A 64 -10.93 -3.48 6.28
C ARG A 64 -12.27 -4.11 6.00
N LYS A 65 -13.34 -3.28 5.91
CA LYS A 65 -14.68 -3.79 5.62
C LYS A 65 -14.72 -4.52 4.28
N LEU A 66 -14.07 -3.97 3.25
CA LEU A 66 -14.01 -4.62 1.95
C LEU A 66 -13.19 -5.92 2.01
N VAL A 67 -12.05 -5.93 2.70
CA VAL A 67 -11.26 -7.15 2.91
C VAL A 67 -12.06 -8.22 3.66
N ASP A 68 -12.73 -7.86 4.74
CA ASP A 68 -13.51 -8.80 5.56
C ASP A 68 -14.68 -9.40 4.78
N ILE A 69 -15.37 -8.59 3.99
CA ILE A 69 -16.42 -9.07 3.09
C ILE A 69 -15.85 -10.08 2.10
N LEU A 70 -14.74 -9.73 1.42
CA LEU A 70 -14.15 -10.62 0.41
C LEU A 70 -13.60 -11.92 1.01
N ARG A 71 -13.12 -11.89 2.26
CA ARG A 71 -12.70 -13.10 2.98
C ARG A 71 -13.85 -14.00 3.38
N ALA A 72 -15.02 -13.42 3.64
CA ALA A 72 -16.22 -14.16 4.02
C ALA A 72 -16.96 -14.75 2.81
N LEU A 73 -16.65 -14.30 1.59
CA LEU A 73 -17.24 -14.85 0.38
C LEU A 73 -16.57 -16.19 0.01
N PRO A 74 -17.32 -17.12 -0.61
CA PRO A 74 -16.74 -18.35 -1.14
C PRO A 74 -15.66 -18.05 -2.19
N ASP A 75 -14.60 -18.83 -2.20
CA ASP A 75 -13.51 -18.72 -3.20
C ASP A 75 -13.96 -19.00 -4.63
N THR A 76 -15.07 -19.71 -4.77
CA THR A 76 -15.67 -20.06 -6.06
C THR A 76 -16.84 -19.12 -6.36
N GLY A 77 -16.71 -18.35 -7.40
CA GLY A 77 -17.77 -17.48 -7.89
C GLY A 77 -17.31 -16.07 -8.22
N ASP A 78 -18.11 -15.39 -9.00
CA ASP A 78 -17.84 -14.02 -9.42
C ASP A 78 -18.23 -13.04 -8.32
N VAL A 79 -17.41 -12.01 -8.17
CA VAL A 79 -17.72 -10.85 -7.32
C VAL A 79 -17.98 -9.66 -8.23
N LYS A 80 -19.19 -9.14 -8.17
CA LYS A 80 -19.60 -7.93 -8.89
C LYS A 80 -19.46 -6.74 -7.97
N LEU A 81 -18.71 -5.73 -8.41
CA LEU A 81 -18.64 -4.41 -7.81
C LEU A 81 -19.44 -3.43 -8.66
N SER A 82 -20.28 -2.64 -8.06
CA SER A 82 -21.02 -1.59 -8.74
C SER A 82 -21.22 -0.39 -7.81
N THR A 83 -21.27 0.79 -8.40
CA THR A 83 -21.43 2.05 -7.66
C THR A 83 -22.79 2.64 -7.94
N ALA A 84 -23.43 3.16 -6.90
CA ALA A 84 -24.66 3.89 -6.99
C ALA A 84 -24.84 4.79 -5.76
N SER A 85 -25.23 6.03 -5.99
CA SER A 85 -25.64 6.98 -4.92
C SER A 85 -24.62 7.07 -3.76
N GLY A 86 -23.32 7.18 -4.07
CA GLY A 86 -22.27 7.31 -3.06
C GLY A 86 -21.98 6.02 -2.26
N LYS A 87 -22.34 4.87 -2.83
CA LYS A 87 -22.11 3.56 -2.22
C LYS A 87 -21.48 2.60 -3.21
N LEU A 88 -20.60 1.74 -2.70
CA LEU A 88 -20.09 0.57 -3.41
C LEU A 88 -20.93 -0.64 -3.00
N ALA A 89 -21.61 -1.23 -3.96
CA ALA A 89 -22.26 -2.52 -3.79
C ALA A 89 -21.31 -3.66 -4.15
N VAL A 90 -21.21 -4.63 -3.27
CA VAL A 90 -20.45 -5.88 -3.48
C VAL A 90 -21.45 -7.01 -3.51
N GLN A 91 -21.51 -7.75 -4.61
CA GLN A 91 -22.44 -8.86 -4.79
C GLN A 91 -21.69 -10.12 -5.21
N SER A 92 -22.01 -11.23 -4.58
CA SER A 92 -21.55 -12.57 -4.97
C SER A 92 -22.64 -13.58 -4.68
N GLY A 93 -23.13 -14.25 -5.72
CA GLY A 93 -24.27 -15.15 -5.62
C GLY A 93 -25.49 -14.45 -5.01
N LYS A 94 -25.97 -14.97 -3.87
CA LYS A 94 -27.12 -14.38 -3.13
C LYS A 94 -26.71 -13.30 -2.12
N SER A 95 -25.42 -13.14 -1.86
CA SER A 95 -24.91 -12.17 -0.89
C SER A 95 -24.77 -10.80 -1.51
N ARG A 96 -25.24 -9.77 -0.79
CA ARG A 96 -25.12 -8.37 -1.21
C ARG A 96 -24.74 -7.50 -0.02
N PHE A 97 -23.69 -6.70 -0.22
CA PHE A 97 -23.19 -5.75 0.76
C PHE A 97 -23.20 -4.35 0.16
N SER A 98 -23.38 -3.34 1.00
CA SER A 98 -23.32 -1.94 0.60
C SER A 98 -22.37 -1.19 1.51
N LEU A 99 -21.34 -0.57 0.95
CA LEU A 99 -20.32 0.19 1.65
C LEU A 99 -20.42 1.67 1.29
N GLN A 100 -20.36 2.55 2.27
CA GLN A 100 -20.26 4.00 2.02
C GLN A 100 -18.91 4.30 1.37
N THR A 101 -18.94 5.25 0.43
CA THR A 101 -17.74 5.74 -0.25
C THR A 101 -17.51 7.21 0.08
N LEU A 102 -16.27 7.65 -0.03
CA LEU A 102 -15.91 9.07 -0.06
C LEU A 102 -15.36 9.42 -1.43
N ALA A 103 -15.37 10.69 -1.75
CA ALA A 103 -14.88 11.16 -3.04
C ALA A 103 -13.37 10.83 -3.21
N ALA A 104 -13.00 10.36 -4.40
CA ALA A 104 -11.60 10.07 -4.72
C ALA A 104 -10.71 11.31 -4.66
N THR A 105 -11.28 12.49 -4.89
CA THR A 105 -10.58 13.78 -4.85
C THR A 105 -10.09 14.17 -3.46
N GLU A 106 -10.70 13.63 -2.41
CA GLU A 106 -10.29 13.86 -1.02
C GLU A 106 -9.15 12.92 -0.58
N PHE A 107 -8.84 11.89 -1.37
CA PHE A 107 -7.81 10.92 -1.00
C PHE A 107 -6.41 11.49 -1.28
N PRO A 108 -5.54 11.57 -0.27
CA PRO A 108 -4.19 12.10 -0.44
C PRO A 108 -3.33 11.11 -1.23
N THR A 109 -3.02 11.45 -2.47
CA THR A 109 -2.10 10.67 -3.30
C THR A 109 -0.71 11.32 -3.29
N MET A 110 0.32 10.49 -3.14
CA MET A 110 1.70 10.94 -3.28
C MET A 110 2.03 11.14 -4.75
N THR A 111 2.57 12.31 -5.07
CA THR A 111 3.08 12.58 -6.42
C THR A 111 4.32 11.73 -6.67
N GLN A 112 4.27 10.91 -7.71
CA GLN A 112 5.46 10.16 -8.12
C GLN A 112 6.45 11.10 -8.82
N PRO A 113 7.76 10.97 -8.55
CA PRO A 113 8.77 11.73 -9.27
C PRO A 113 8.74 11.35 -10.75
N THR A 114 8.87 12.35 -11.61
CA THR A 114 8.93 12.15 -13.07
C THR A 114 10.28 11.62 -13.52
N ARG A 115 11.30 11.75 -12.68
CA ARG A 115 12.66 11.31 -12.93
C ARG A 115 13.27 10.75 -11.65
N TRP A 116 14.01 9.66 -11.78
CA TRP A 116 14.81 9.06 -10.73
C TRP A 116 16.29 9.36 -10.96
N ASP A 117 16.99 9.84 -9.93
CA ASP A 117 18.43 10.11 -10.03
C ASP A 117 19.24 8.82 -9.98
N VAL A 118 18.74 7.81 -9.26
CA VAL A 118 19.39 6.51 -9.11
C VAL A 118 18.35 5.41 -9.30
N SER A 119 18.74 4.37 -10.05
CA SER A 119 17.95 3.15 -10.19
C SER A 119 18.88 1.95 -10.04
N LEU A 120 18.46 1.00 -9.23
CA LEU A 120 19.20 -0.26 -9.09
C LEU A 120 18.25 -1.44 -9.03
N THR A 121 18.72 -2.60 -9.47
CA THR A 121 17.96 -3.85 -9.44
C THR A 121 18.57 -4.81 -8.43
N LEU A 122 17.80 -5.20 -7.42
CA LEU A 122 18.19 -6.15 -6.40
C LEU A 122 17.23 -7.33 -6.35
N THR A 123 17.76 -8.49 -5.93
CA THR A 123 16.87 -9.58 -5.58
C THR A 123 16.11 -9.25 -4.27
N ARG A 124 14.88 -9.73 -4.14
CA ARG A 124 14.13 -9.59 -2.88
C ARG A 124 14.88 -10.20 -1.69
N LYS A 125 15.63 -11.28 -1.91
CA LYS A 125 16.47 -11.94 -0.88
C LYS A 125 17.55 -10.99 -0.37
N THR A 126 18.25 -10.33 -1.27
CA THR A 126 19.33 -9.36 -0.94
C THR A 126 18.78 -8.18 -0.15
N LEU A 127 17.68 -7.57 -0.63
CA LEU A 127 17.07 -6.43 0.05
C LEU A 127 16.56 -6.81 1.45
N LYS A 128 15.90 -7.95 1.57
CA LYS A 128 15.43 -8.47 2.87
C LYS A 128 16.60 -8.74 3.82
N HIS A 129 17.71 -9.26 3.33
CA HIS A 129 18.90 -9.48 4.13
C HIS A 129 19.48 -8.17 4.67
N LEU A 130 19.66 -7.15 3.81
CA LEU A 130 20.10 -5.81 4.23
C LEU A 130 19.23 -5.24 5.36
N PHE A 131 17.92 -5.28 5.19
CA PHE A 131 17.01 -4.77 6.21
C PHE A 131 17.11 -5.56 7.51
N ASN A 132 17.11 -6.88 7.46
CA ASN A 132 17.21 -7.72 8.66
C ASN A 132 18.50 -7.49 9.44
N MET A 133 19.60 -7.15 8.75
CA MET A 133 20.91 -6.94 9.38
C MET A 133 21.07 -5.55 10.01
N ALA A 134 20.17 -4.59 9.72
CA ALA A 134 20.32 -3.23 10.22
C ALA A 134 19.11 -2.72 11.01
N HIS A 135 17.87 -3.10 10.65
CA HIS A 135 16.64 -2.50 11.19
C HIS A 135 16.49 -2.58 12.72
N PHE A 136 17.06 -3.60 13.36
CA PHE A 136 16.97 -3.78 14.82
C PHE A 136 17.71 -2.70 15.62
N ALA A 137 18.60 -1.95 14.97
CA ALA A 137 19.33 -0.84 15.56
C ALA A 137 18.64 0.53 15.37
N MET A 138 17.53 0.58 14.65
CA MET A 138 16.74 1.80 14.55
C MET A 138 16.12 2.16 15.92
N ALA A 139 16.03 3.46 16.21
CA ALA A 139 15.24 3.94 17.33
C ALA A 139 13.74 3.69 17.10
N GLN A 140 12.98 3.63 18.18
CA GLN A 140 11.52 3.57 18.15
C GLN A 140 10.96 4.78 18.87
N GLN A 141 10.23 5.62 18.14
CA GLN A 141 9.58 6.81 18.69
C GLN A 141 10.56 7.82 19.35
N ASP A 142 11.79 7.91 18.83
CA ASP A 142 12.75 8.93 19.27
C ASP A 142 12.34 10.31 18.70
N ILE A 143 12.51 11.36 19.50
CA ILE A 143 12.27 12.76 19.07
C ILE A 143 13.20 13.17 17.92
N ARG A 144 14.36 12.53 17.83
CA ARG A 144 15.28 12.62 16.68
C ARG A 144 14.75 11.71 15.59
N TYR A 145 13.70 12.16 14.87
CA TYR A 145 12.95 11.34 13.92
C TYR A 145 13.80 10.63 12.87
N TYR A 146 14.97 11.18 12.49
CA TYR A 146 15.91 10.54 11.56
C TYR A 146 16.54 9.26 12.10
N LEU A 147 16.51 9.00 13.41
CA LEU A 147 16.96 7.73 13.99
C LEU A 147 15.88 6.64 13.94
N ASN A 148 14.63 7.02 13.72
CA ASN A 148 13.53 6.04 13.55
C ASN A 148 13.55 5.38 12.17
N GLY A 149 14.52 5.72 11.33
CA GLY A 149 14.71 5.19 9.99
C GLY A 149 16.06 4.53 9.79
N MET A 150 16.22 3.93 8.63
CA MET A 150 17.47 3.33 8.15
C MET A 150 18.05 4.20 7.04
N LEU A 151 19.31 4.56 7.15
CA LEU A 151 20.03 5.24 6.09
C LEU A 151 20.42 4.23 5.01
N MET A 152 20.02 4.49 3.78
CA MET A 152 20.45 3.76 2.59
C MET A 152 21.47 4.60 1.82
N VAL A 153 22.67 4.07 1.64
CA VAL A 153 23.76 4.75 0.93
C VAL A 153 24.04 4.02 -0.37
N PHE A 154 23.92 4.74 -1.48
CA PHE A 154 24.14 4.25 -2.83
C PHE A 154 25.49 4.76 -3.32
N GLU A 155 26.43 3.86 -3.52
CA GLU A 155 27.75 4.15 -4.11
C GLU A 155 27.95 3.27 -5.35
N PRO A 156 28.85 3.64 -6.27
CA PRO A 156 29.14 2.77 -7.42
C PRO A 156 29.52 1.35 -6.99
N GLY A 157 28.67 0.37 -7.36
CA GLY A 157 28.91 -1.04 -7.08
C GLY A 157 28.58 -1.50 -5.65
N ILE A 158 28.07 -0.63 -4.76
CA ILE A 158 27.77 -1.00 -3.37
C ILE A 158 26.50 -0.31 -2.89
N LEU A 159 25.63 -1.08 -2.25
CA LEU A 159 24.53 -0.58 -1.45
C LEU A 159 24.79 -0.87 0.03
N ARG A 160 24.67 0.14 0.87
CA ARG A 160 24.79 0.03 2.32
C ARG A 160 23.50 0.39 3.03
N ALA A 161 23.23 -0.33 4.10
CA ALA A 161 22.17 -0.04 5.05
C ALA A 161 22.78 0.24 6.42
N VAL A 162 22.45 1.36 7.04
CA VAL A 162 22.98 1.77 8.36
C VAL A 162 21.81 2.19 9.23
N ALA A 163 21.80 1.74 10.47
CA ALA A 163 20.81 2.16 11.47
C ALA A 163 21.47 2.34 12.83
N THR A 164 20.99 3.30 13.61
CA THR A 164 21.44 3.56 14.98
C THR A 164 20.33 4.18 15.81
N ASP A 165 20.33 3.91 17.10
CA ASP A 165 19.50 4.57 18.11
C ASP A 165 20.31 5.52 19.02
N GLY A 166 21.60 5.71 18.71
CA GLY A 166 22.54 6.48 19.51
C GLY A 166 23.28 5.69 20.58
N HIS A 167 22.85 4.44 20.85
CA HIS A 167 23.52 3.52 21.79
C HIS A 167 24.19 2.34 21.08
N ARG A 168 23.63 1.93 19.96
CA ARG A 168 24.15 0.87 19.10
C ARG A 168 24.05 1.30 17.64
N LEU A 169 24.87 0.72 16.81
CA LEU A 169 24.89 0.90 15.36
C LEU A 169 24.97 -0.44 14.67
N ALA A 170 24.17 -0.62 13.65
CA ALA A 170 24.28 -1.75 12.73
C ALA A 170 24.55 -1.26 11.32
N HIS A 171 25.43 -1.96 10.63
CA HIS A 171 25.83 -1.69 9.26
C HIS A 171 25.86 -2.97 8.45
N CYS A 172 25.32 -2.95 7.26
CA CYS A 172 25.40 -4.05 6.32
C CYS A 172 25.58 -3.50 4.90
N SER A 173 26.37 -4.16 4.09
CA SER A 173 26.60 -3.79 2.68
C SER A 173 26.45 -4.99 1.76
N THR A 174 26.11 -4.71 0.51
CA THR A 174 26.01 -5.71 -0.57
C THR A 174 26.50 -5.10 -1.87
N PRO A 175 27.09 -5.89 -2.77
CA PRO A 175 27.31 -5.46 -4.15
C PRO A 175 25.98 -5.08 -4.81
N ALA A 176 25.98 -4.02 -5.63
CA ALA A 176 24.79 -3.51 -6.32
C ALA A 176 25.14 -2.99 -7.71
#